data_ceab645be5da1efb0c339be73f25431c
#
_entry.id   ceab645be5da1efb0c339be73f25431c
#
_cell.length_a   1.000
_cell.length_b   1.000
_cell.length_c   1.000
_cell.angle_alpha   90.00
_cell.angle_beta   90.00
_cell.angle_gamma   90.00
#
_symmetry.space_group_name_H-M   'P 1'
#
loop_
_entity.id
_entity.type
_entity.pdbx_description
1 polymer ?
#
loop_
_entity_poly.entity_id
_entity_poly.type
_entity_poly.pdbx_seq_one_letter_code
_entity_poly.pdbx_strand_id
1 'polypeptide(L)' 'MIIIGIDPGIAIVGYGIIEYKNSRFTTLAYGSIQTPAHTDVEVRLEMIYDKLDELIKIYSPEEMAI' A
#
# COMPACT_ATOMS: atom_id res chain seq x y z
N MET A 1 -1.23 -15.50 -7.22
CA MET A 1 -0.22 -14.69 -6.51
C MET A 1 -0.76 -13.30 -6.24
N ILE A 2 -0.67 -12.84 -5.01
CA ILE A 2 -1.11 -11.50 -4.63
C ILE A 2 0.10 -10.58 -4.58
N ILE A 3 -0.01 -9.43 -5.23
CA ILE A 3 1.06 -8.44 -5.34
C ILE A 3 0.56 -7.11 -4.79
N ILE A 4 1.35 -6.48 -3.93
CA ILE A 4 1.11 -5.10 -3.51
C ILE A 4 2.05 -4.17 -4.28
N GLY A 5 1.47 -3.18 -4.96
CA GLY A 5 2.21 -2.12 -5.61
C GLY A 5 2.14 -0.84 -4.79
N ILE A 6 3.27 -0.15 -4.67
CA ILE A 6 3.37 1.07 -3.86
C ILE A 6 3.99 2.18 -4.70
N ASP A 7 3.31 3.33 -4.74
CA ASP A 7 3.82 4.57 -5.30
C ASP A 7 4.22 5.47 -4.12
N PRO A 8 5.51 5.54 -3.80
CA PRO A 8 5.96 6.17 -2.56
C PRO A 8 5.87 7.70 -2.57
N GLY A 9 5.58 8.25 -1.40
CA GLY A 9 5.57 9.66 -1.11
C GLY A 9 5.43 9.84 0.40
N ILE A 10 5.62 11.04 0.91
CA ILE A 10 5.44 11.33 2.34
C ILE A 10 4.03 11.83 2.62
N ALA A 11 3.55 12.78 1.81
CA ALA A 11 2.22 13.33 1.98
C ALA A 11 1.13 12.38 1.48
N ILE A 12 1.41 11.69 0.38
CA ILE A 12 0.47 10.75 -0.25
C ILE A 12 1.26 9.53 -0.71
N VAL A 13 0.82 8.36 -0.29
CA VAL A 13 1.37 7.08 -0.75
C VAL A 13 0.26 6.34 -1.48
N GLY A 14 0.45 6.11 -2.77
CA GLY A 14 -0.49 5.30 -3.55
C GLY A 14 -0.22 3.80 -3.37
N TYR A 15 -1.28 3.00 -3.37
CA TYR A 15 -1.13 1.54 -3.33
C TYR A 15 -2.17 0.85 -4.18
N GLY A 16 -1.81 -0.35 -4.64
CA GLY A 16 -2.73 -1.25 -5.33
C GLY A 16 -2.44 -2.68 -4.91
N ILE A 17 -3.50 -3.45 -4.73
CA ILE A 17 -3.42 -4.88 -4.44
C ILE A 17 -4.01 -5.60 -5.65
N ILE A 18 -3.19 -6.43 -6.30
CA ILE A 18 -3.63 -7.20 -7.46
C ILE A 18 -3.39 -8.69 -7.24
N GLU A 19 -4.22 -9.49 -7.86
CA GLU A 19 -4.03 -10.93 -7.93
C GLU A 19 -3.69 -11.34 -9.35
N TYR A 20 -2.62 -12.11 -9.51
CA TYR A 20 -2.26 -12.76 -10.76
C TYR A 20 -2.61 -14.24 -10.68
N LYS A 21 -3.53 -14.66 -11.54
CA LYS A 21 -4.02 -16.04 -11.55
C LYS A 21 -4.53 -16.40 -12.95
N ASN A 22 -4.16 -17.57 -13.46
CA ASN A 22 -4.58 -18.06 -14.78
C ASN A 22 -4.28 -17.05 -15.89
N SER A 23 -3.08 -16.47 -15.87
CA SER A 23 -2.62 -15.47 -16.85
C SER A 23 -3.46 -14.18 -16.86
N ARG A 24 -4.15 -13.89 -15.77
CA ARG A 24 -4.98 -12.67 -15.63
C ARG A 24 -4.62 -11.92 -14.37
N PHE A 25 -4.72 -10.58 -14.46
CA PHE A 25 -4.60 -9.67 -13.32
C PHE A 25 -5.99 -9.21 -12.90
N THR A 26 -6.26 -9.29 -11.61
CA THR A 26 -7.50 -8.78 -11.02
C THR A 26 -7.14 -7.79 -9.93
N THR A 27 -7.73 -6.60 -9.96
CA THR A 27 -7.54 -5.61 -8.91
C THR A 27 -8.41 -5.98 -7.72
N LEU A 28 -7.78 -6.23 -6.57
CA LEU A 28 -8.48 -6.53 -5.32
C LEU A 28 -8.79 -5.27 -4.54
N ALA A 29 -7.87 -4.31 -4.52
CA ALA A 29 -8.03 -3.04 -3.83
C ALA A 29 -7.05 -2.01 -4.38
N TYR A 30 -7.37 -0.73 -4.23
CA TYR A 30 -6.45 0.36 -4.51
C TYR A 30 -6.86 1.58 -3.70
N GLY A 31 -5.92 2.48 -3.51
CA GLY A 31 -6.21 3.70 -2.76
C GLY A 31 -4.95 4.50 -2.49
N SER A 32 -5.08 5.42 -1.56
CA SER A 32 -3.96 6.23 -1.10
C SER A 32 -3.96 6.36 0.42
N ILE A 33 -2.76 6.47 0.96
CA ILE A 33 -2.53 6.80 2.36
C ILE A 33 -2.14 8.26 2.40
N GLN A 34 -2.98 9.09 2.99
CA GLN A 34 -2.75 10.53 3.09
C GLN A 34 -2.38 10.88 4.52
N THR A 35 -1.33 11.68 4.67
CA THR A 35 -0.91 12.20 5.96
C THR A 35 -1.26 13.68 6.07
N PRO A 36 -1.79 14.14 7.22
CA PRO A 36 -2.25 15.52 7.35
C PRO A 36 -1.12 16.55 7.18
N ALA A 37 -1.44 17.73 6.65
CA ALA A 37 -0.51 18.85 6.60
C ALA A 37 -0.05 19.23 8.01
N HIS A 38 1.13 19.85 8.12
CA HIS A 38 1.71 20.31 9.38
C HIS A 38 1.94 19.20 10.41
N THR A 39 2.18 17.96 9.91
CA THR A 39 2.50 16.80 10.72
C THR A 39 3.99 16.50 10.57
N ASP A 40 4.67 16.20 11.69
CA ASP A 40 6.08 15.83 11.68
C ASP A 40 6.32 14.57 10.84
N VAL A 41 7.50 14.50 10.20
CA VAL A 41 7.86 13.39 9.33
C VAL A 41 7.80 12.04 10.06
N GLU A 42 8.25 12.00 11.31
CA GLU A 42 8.23 10.77 12.12
C GLU A 42 6.80 10.26 12.29
N VAL A 43 5.85 11.16 12.54
CA VAL A 43 4.44 10.80 12.70
C VAL A 43 3.84 10.35 11.37
N ARG A 44 4.20 11.01 10.27
CA ARG A 44 3.74 10.60 8.93
C ARG A 44 4.24 9.20 8.58
N LEU A 45 5.50 8.90 8.86
CA LEU A 45 6.08 7.58 8.59
C LEU A 45 5.40 6.49 9.43
N GLU A 46 5.07 6.79 10.68
CA GLU A 46 4.32 5.86 11.53
C GLU A 46 2.93 5.57 10.98
N MET A 47 2.21 6.60 10.52
CA MET A 47 0.89 6.45 9.90
C MET A 47 0.95 5.59 8.64
N ILE A 48 1.95 5.82 7.79
CA ILE A 48 2.16 5.04 6.57
C ILE A 48 2.48 3.60 6.92
N TYR A 49 3.38 3.37 7.88
CA TYR A 49 3.74 2.05 8.35
C TYR A 49 2.52 1.27 8.86
N ASP A 50 1.72 1.90 9.71
CA ASP A 50 0.54 1.25 10.31
C ASP A 50 -0.46 0.84 9.24
N LYS A 51 -0.68 1.69 8.24
CA LYS A 51 -1.62 1.39 7.15
C LYS A 51 -1.09 0.28 6.24
N LEU A 52 0.19 0.32 5.88
CA LEU A 52 0.80 -0.74 5.08
C LEU A 52 0.81 -2.07 5.81
N ASP A 53 1.11 -2.05 7.11
CA ASP A 53 1.07 -3.26 7.95
C ASP A 53 -0.34 -3.86 7.97
N GLU A 54 -1.37 -3.03 8.10
CA GLU A 54 -2.77 -3.46 8.03
C GLU A 54 -3.09 -4.13 6.68
N LEU A 55 -2.69 -3.50 5.57
CA LEU A 55 -2.93 -4.05 4.23
C LEU A 55 -2.20 -5.38 4.02
N ILE A 56 -0.97 -5.49 4.49
CA ILE A 56 -0.19 -6.72 4.39
C ILE A 56 -0.85 -7.84 5.20
N LYS A 57 -1.38 -7.54 6.37
CA LYS A 57 -2.09 -8.54 7.18
C LYS A 57 -3.40 -8.99 6.57
N ILE A 58 -4.14 -8.06 5.92
CA ILE A 58 -5.42 -8.38 5.29
C ILE A 58 -5.23 -9.24 4.03
N TYR A 59 -4.29 -8.85 3.17
CA TYR A 59 -4.15 -9.46 1.84
C TYR A 59 -3.03 -10.49 1.74
N SER A 60 -2.08 -10.49 2.66
CA SER A 60 -0.92 -11.39 2.67
C SER A 60 -0.22 -11.45 1.30
N PRO A 61 0.22 -10.32 0.75
CA PRO A 61 0.86 -10.32 -0.57
C PRO A 61 2.17 -11.10 -0.54
N GLU A 62 2.47 -11.76 -1.65
CA GLU A 62 3.69 -12.56 -1.82
C GLU A 62 4.82 -11.75 -2.44
N GLU A 63 4.48 -10.67 -3.15
CA GLU A 63 5.41 -9.80 -3.82
C GLU A 63 5.08 -8.33 -3.55
N MET A 64 6.11 -7.48 -3.58
CA MET A 64 5.96 -6.03 -3.48
C MET A 64 6.68 -5.37 -4.65
N ALA A 65 6.00 -4.45 -5.33
CA ALA A 65 6.56 -3.62 -6.38
C ALA A 65 6.51 -2.14 -5.96
N ILE A 66 7.63 -1.45 -6.08
CA ILE A 66 7.74 -0.04 -5.72
C ILE A 66 8.18 0.78 -6.94
#